data_413e0488ef881d1003ea0c9d604dfa0a
#
_entry.id   413e0488ef881d1003ea0c9d604dfa0a
#
_cell.length_a   1.000
_cell.length_b   1.000
_cell.length_c   1.000
_cell.angle_alpha   90.00
_cell.angle_beta   90.00
_cell.angle_gamma   90.00
#
_symmetry.space_group_name_H-M   'P 1'
#
loop_
_entity.id
_entity.type
_entity.pdbx_description
1 polymer ?
#
loop_
_entity_poly.entity_id
_entity_poly.type
_entity_poly.pdbx_seq_one_letter_code
_entity_poly.pdbx_strand_id
1 'polypeptide(L)'
;MQNYRPFTGITPAVKILLILNIVMYFLSMFIDSRMHVDTAHLLGLHLPQSVFWRPWQYVTHMFMHGSFGHLFFNMFALFMFGRILESVWGTQRFLIFYFVCGIGAGLLNSAVGWLEIHRLMEQYYAFQNAPSPALLAQLVERQLGHPAQWVWEVVDNWTNNPDSQQYIVAGKQLFRQIV
;
A
#
# COMPACT_ATOMS: atom_id res chain seq x y z
N MET A 1 -11.43 -6.44 44.72
CA MET A 1 -12.56 -6.62 43.81
C MET A 1 -12.58 -5.47 42.81
N GLN A 2 -12.20 -5.74 41.55
CA GLN A 2 -12.28 -4.71 40.51
C GLN A 2 -13.75 -4.50 40.16
N ASN A 3 -14.25 -3.28 40.30
CA ASN A 3 -15.57 -2.89 39.88
C ASN A 3 -15.72 -3.07 38.37
N TYR A 4 -16.28 -4.18 37.94
CA TYR A 4 -16.70 -4.41 36.58
C TYR A 4 -17.83 -3.40 36.25
N ARG A 5 -17.49 -2.31 35.60
CA ARG A 5 -18.48 -1.38 35.05
C ARG A 5 -18.96 -1.98 33.70
N PRO A 6 -20.25 -2.29 33.58
CA PRO A 6 -20.77 -2.78 32.31
C PRO A 6 -20.58 -1.77 31.21
N PHE A 7 -20.29 -2.30 29.99
CA PHE A 7 -19.96 -1.56 28.77
C PHE A 7 -21.10 -0.60 28.33
N THR A 8 -21.19 0.58 28.88
CA THR A 8 -22.20 1.59 28.54
C THR A 8 -21.61 2.83 27.87
N GLY A 9 -20.68 2.66 26.94
CA GLY A 9 -20.17 3.84 26.22
C GLY A 9 -18.90 3.56 25.41
N ILE A 10 -18.50 4.56 24.64
CA ILE A 10 -17.21 4.57 23.93
C ILE A 10 -16.12 4.92 24.93
N THR A 11 -15.05 4.13 25.00
CA THR A 11 -13.90 4.39 25.87
C THR A 11 -13.11 5.63 25.42
N PRO A 12 -12.39 6.32 26.31
CA PRO A 12 -11.78 7.63 26.02
C PRO A 12 -10.80 7.62 24.84
N ALA A 13 -9.87 6.68 24.78
CA ALA A 13 -8.90 6.64 23.69
C ALA A 13 -9.54 6.27 22.35
N VAL A 14 -10.43 5.28 22.34
CA VAL A 14 -11.19 4.92 21.13
C VAL A 14 -11.99 6.12 20.63
N LYS A 15 -12.66 6.87 21.50
CA LYS A 15 -13.39 8.08 21.12
C LYS A 15 -12.47 9.10 20.42
N ILE A 16 -11.31 9.39 21.02
CA ILE A 16 -10.35 10.35 20.46
C ILE A 16 -9.83 9.85 19.12
N LEU A 17 -9.45 8.58 19.00
CA LEU A 17 -8.96 8.01 17.75
C LEU A 17 -10.01 8.05 16.65
N LEU A 18 -11.28 7.72 16.95
CA LEU A 18 -12.38 7.84 15.99
C LEU A 18 -12.53 9.27 15.46
N ILE A 19 -12.55 10.24 16.38
CA ILE A 19 -12.68 11.67 16.01
C ILE A 19 -11.48 12.11 15.15
N LEU A 20 -10.25 11.77 15.55
CA LEU A 20 -9.04 12.13 14.81
C LEU A 20 -9.06 11.57 13.38
N ASN A 21 -9.42 10.30 13.21
CA ASN A 21 -9.49 9.67 11.89
C ASN A 21 -10.56 10.32 10.99
N ILE A 22 -11.75 10.58 11.54
CA ILE A 22 -12.83 11.23 10.81
C ILE A 22 -12.43 12.67 10.42
N VAL A 23 -11.87 13.43 11.35
CA VAL A 23 -11.42 14.81 11.10
C VAL A 23 -10.30 14.81 10.03
N MET A 24 -9.30 13.93 10.16
CA MET A 24 -8.21 13.82 9.18
C MET A 24 -8.72 13.48 7.79
N TYR A 25 -9.69 12.59 7.66
CA TYR A 25 -10.28 12.23 6.37
C TYR A 25 -10.94 13.43 5.68
N PHE A 26 -11.82 14.16 6.38
CA PHE A 26 -12.47 15.33 5.80
C PHE A 26 -11.52 16.51 5.59
N LEU A 27 -10.53 16.66 6.47
CA LEU A 27 -9.51 17.71 6.35
C LEU A 27 -8.61 17.46 5.12
N SER A 28 -8.16 16.21 4.90
CA SER A 28 -7.39 15.84 3.70
C SER A 28 -8.20 16.14 2.44
N MET A 29 -9.44 15.67 2.38
CA MET A 29 -10.33 15.91 1.25
C MET A 29 -10.57 17.41 0.97
N PHE A 30 -10.69 18.22 2.02
CA PHE A 30 -10.83 19.67 1.90
C PHE A 30 -9.55 20.33 1.38
N ILE A 31 -8.37 19.96 1.94
CA ILE A 31 -7.07 20.50 1.52
C ILE A 31 -6.79 20.13 0.07
N ASP A 32 -6.96 18.86 -0.31
CA ASP A 32 -6.71 18.36 -1.66
C ASP A 32 -7.59 19.09 -2.70
N SER A 33 -8.87 19.31 -2.35
CA SER A 33 -9.84 19.96 -3.26
C SER A 33 -9.62 21.47 -3.40
N ARG A 34 -9.16 22.15 -2.35
CA ARG A 34 -9.08 23.61 -2.32
C ARG A 34 -7.68 24.17 -2.56
N MET A 35 -6.67 23.47 -2.07
CA MET A 35 -5.28 23.92 -2.11
C MET A 35 -4.45 23.20 -3.17
N HIS A 36 -5.02 22.23 -3.88
CA HIS A 36 -4.33 21.39 -4.86
C HIS A 36 -3.07 20.73 -4.30
N VAL A 37 -3.09 20.41 -3.00
CA VAL A 37 -2.04 19.71 -2.28
C VAL A 37 -2.45 18.25 -2.17
N ASP A 38 -1.59 17.34 -2.57
CA ASP A 38 -1.82 15.91 -2.38
C ASP A 38 -1.39 15.50 -0.97
N THR A 39 -2.36 15.45 -0.06
CA THR A 39 -2.10 15.08 1.35
C THR A 39 -1.67 13.63 1.47
N ALA A 40 -2.06 12.75 0.54
CA ALA A 40 -1.60 11.36 0.52
C ALA A 40 -0.09 11.26 0.24
N HIS A 41 0.46 12.13 -0.62
CA HIS A 41 1.91 12.22 -0.82
C HIS A 41 2.66 12.73 0.41
N LEU A 42 2.06 13.61 1.21
CA LEU A 42 2.74 14.16 2.37
C LEU A 42 2.66 13.24 3.60
N LEU A 43 1.52 12.63 3.84
CA LEU A 43 1.18 11.94 5.09
C LEU A 43 1.01 10.42 4.92
N GLY A 44 0.75 9.94 3.69
CA GLY A 44 0.67 8.53 3.36
C GLY A 44 2.05 7.85 3.39
N LEU A 45 2.07 6.55 3.65
CA LEU A 45 3.32 5.79 3.74
C LEU A 45 3.88 5.52 2.35
N HIS A 46 5.06 6.02 2.07
CA HIS A 46 5.87 5.69 0.90
C HIS A 46 6.96 4.68 1.27
N LEU A 47 7.44 3.97 0.25
CA LEU A 47 8.59 3.08 0.44
C LEU A 47 9.86 3.90 0.69
N PRO A 48 10.81 3.40 1.50
CA PRO A 48 12.03 4.13 1.85
C PRO A 48 12.90 4.56 0.66
N GLN A 49 12.76 3.90 -0.49
CA GLN A 49 13.47 4.23 -1.73
C GLN A 49 12.82 5.38 -2.50
N SER A 50 11.58 5.75 -2.14
CA SER A 50 10.86 6.84 -2.79
C SER A 50 11.42 8.20 -2.38
N VAL A 51 11.50 9.14 -3.33
CA VAL A 51 11.84 10.54 -3.07
C VAL A 51 10.81 11.24 -2.16
N PHE A 52 9.62 10.68 -2.06
CA PHE A 52 8.52 11.18 -1.23
C PHE A 52 8.52 10.60 0.18
N TRP A 53 9.38 9.60 0.46
CA TRP A 53 9.45 8.99 1.79
C TRP A 53 9.89 9.99 2.86
N ARG A 54 9.21 9.93 4.02
CA ARG A 54 9.57 10.68 5.22
C ARG A 54 9.31 9.82 6.47
N PRO A 55 10.15 9.90 7.51
CA PRO A 55 10.05 9.03 8.68
C PRO A 55 8.73 9.17 9.46
N TRP A 56 8.13 10.36 9.48
CA TRP A 56 6.84 10.58 10.16
C TRP A 56 5.67 9.82 9.51
N GLN A 57 5.80 9.38 8.26
CA GLN A 57 4.77 8.64 7.53
C GLN A 57 4.44 7.29 8.19
N TYR A 58 5.35 6.71 8.97
CA TYR A 58 5.06 5.51 9.78
C TYR A 58 4.02 5.76 10.88
N VAL A 59 3.74 7.01 11.22
CA VAL A 59 2.69 7.38 12.17
C VAL A 59 1.50 7.99 11.44
N THR A 60 1.75 8.93 10.53
CA THR A 60 0.67 9.70 9.89
C THR A 60 -0.21 8.85 8.98
N HIS A 61 0.34 7.82 8.31
CA HIS A 61 -0.45 6.92 7.46
C HIS A 61 -1.58 6.20 8.22
N MET A 62 -1.44 5.99 9.53
CA MET A 62 -2.46 5.37 10.37
C MET A 62 -3.77 6.15 10.41
N PHE A 63 -3.73 7.43 10.06
CA PHE A 63 -4.86 8.35 10.04
C PHE A 63 -5.31 8.71 8.61
N MET A 64 -4.63 8.17 7.58
CA MET A 64 -4.95 8.44 6.20
C MET A 64 -5.86 7.36 5.62
N HIS A 65 -6.93 7.78 4.94
CA HIS A 65 -7.94 6.89 4.38
C HIS A 65 -8.22 7.26 2.92
N GLY A 66 -7.95 6.34 1.99
CA GLY A 66 -8.11 6.56 0.56
C GLY A 66 -9.56 6.54 0.07
N SER A 67 -10.52 6.07 0.88
CA SER A 67 -11.94 6.04 0.52
C SER A 67 -12.84 6.06 1.76
N PHE A 68 -14.10 6.45 1.57
CA PHE A 68 -15.08 6.42 2.65
C PHE A 68 -15.32 4.99 3.18
N GLY A 69 -15.35 3.99 2.30
CA GLY A 69 -15.49 2.60 2.71
C GLY A 69 -14.32 2.13 3.59
N HIS A 70 -13.08 2.51 3.24
CA HIS A 70 -11.90 2.22 4.03
C HIS A 70 -11.99 2.88 5.42
N LEU A 71 -12.34 4.16 5.50
CA LEU A 71 -12.60 4.84 6.77
C LEU A 71 -13.67 4.12 7.59
N PHE A 72 -14.82 3.82 6.99
CA PHE A 72 -15.96 3.22 7.69
C PHE A 72 -15.59 1.88 8.33
N PHE A 73 -14.99 0.96 7.58
CA PHE A 73 -14.63 -0.35 8.10
C PHE A 73 -13.53 -0.29 9.17
N ASN A 74 -12.55 0.61 9.02
CA ASN A 74 -11.53 0.83 10.05
C ASN A 74 -12.14 1.41 11.33
N MET A 75 -13.00 2.40 11.22
CA MET A 75 -13.67 3.01 12.38
C MET A 75 -14.62 2.01 13.06
N PHE A 76 -15.32 1.20 12.28
CA PHE A 76 -16.17 0.13 12.80
C PHE A 76 -15.35 -0.91 13.59
N ALA A 77 -14.23 -1.37 13.02
CA ALA A 77 -13.34 -2.30 13.71
C ALA A 77 -12.74 -1.69 14.98
N LEU A 78 -12.27 -0.43 14.91
CA LEU A 78 -11.75 0.30 16.07
C LEU A 78 -12.82 0.45 17.15
N PHE A 79 -14.05 0.78 16.79
CA PHE A 79 -15.16 0.88 17.72
C PHE A 79 -15.49 -0.48 18.36
N MET A 80 -15.60 -1.55 17.57
CA MET A 80 -15.99 -2.88 18.07
C MET A 80 -14.91 -3.50 18.95
N PHE A 81 -13.68 -3.55 18.47
CA PHE A 81 -12.59 -4.23 19.16
C PHE A 81 -11.82 -3.31 20.12
N GLY A 82 -11.59 -2.06 19.71
CA GLY A 82 -10.80 -1.10 20.49
C GLY A 82 -11.39 -0.83 21.86
N ARG A 83 -12.70 -0.65 21.97
CA ARG A 83 -13.34 -0.41 23.26
C ARG A 83 -13.23 -1.63 24.20
N ILE A 84 -13.25 -2.85 23.66
CA ILE A 84 -13.08 -4.06 24.46
C ILE A 84 -11.65 -4.12 24.98
N LEU A 85 -10.68 -3.93 24.10
CA LEU A 85 -9.27 -3.93 24.47
C LEU A 85 -8.94 -2.81 25.47
N GLU A 86 -9.41 -1.58 25.21
CA GLU A 86 -9.18 -0.47 26.13
C GLU A 86 -9.82 -0.69 27.50
N SER A 87 -11.02 -1.29 27.55
CA SER A 87 -11.69 -1.54 28.84
C SER A 87 -10.99 -2.63 29.66
N VAL A 88 -10.35 -3.62 29.01
CA VAL A 88 -9.65 -4.71 29.68
C VAL A 88 -8.23 -4.32 30.07
N TRP A 89 -7.50 -3.64 29.17
CA TRP A 89 -6.08 -3.32 29.36
C TRP A 89 -5.84 -1.93 29.97
N GLY A 90 -6.85 -1.05 29.92
CA GLY A 90 -6.72 0.36 30.22
C GLY A 90 -6.17 1.17 29.04
N THR A 91 -6.44 2.48 29.08
CA THR A 91 -6.13 3.42 27.99
C THR A 91 -4.66 3.41 27.56
N GLN A 92 -3.73 3.43 28.51
CA GLN A 92 -2.31 3.51 28.20
C GLN A 92 -1.81 2.29 27.41
N ARG A 93 -2.14 1.08 27.89
CA ARG A 93 -1.72 -0.17 27.22
C ARG A 93 -2.38 -0.32 25.86
N PHE A 94 -3.64 0.06 25.74
CA PHE A 94 -4.36 0.06 24.47
C PHE A 94 -3.70 1.00 23.45
N LEU A 95 -3.34 2.22 23.84
CA LEU A 95 -2.65 3.17 22.95
C LEU A 95 -1.28 2.66 22.51
N ILE A 96 -0.48 2.11 23.44
CA ILE A 96 0.81 1.49 23.09
C ILE A 96 0.59 0.38 22.06
N PHE A 97 -0.36 -0.51 22.31
CA PHE A 97 -0.71 -1.59 21.37
C PHE A 97 -1.13 -1.03 19.99
N TYR A 98 -2.01 -0.04 19.96
CA TYR A 98 -2.49 0.58 18.73
C TYR A 98 -1.35 1.14 17.88
N PHE A 99 -0.45 1.94 18.48
CA PHE A 99 0.68 2.52 17.76
C PHE A 99 1.74 1.49 17.39
N VAL A 100 2.05 0.53 18.25
CA VAL A 100 3.01 -0.54 17.94
C VAL A 100 2.51 -1.39 16.78
N CYS A 101 1.23 -1.76 16.76
CA CYS A 101 0.64 -2.52 15.65
C CYS A 101 0.60 -1.69 14.36
N GLY A 102 0.22 -0.41 14.41
CA GLY A 102 0.15 0.45 13.24
C GLY A 102 1.53 0.71 12.62
N ILE A 103 2.51 1.09 13.44
CA ILE A 103 3.90 1.29 12.99
C ILE A 103 4.49 -0.03 12.48
N GLY A 104 4.26 -1.14 13.20
CA GLY A 104 4.71 -2.47 12.79
C GLY A 104 4.14 -2.91 11.45
N ALA A 105 2.86 -2.65 11.20
CA ALA A 105 2.23 -2.89 9.90
C ALA A 105 2.87 -2.05 8.79
N GLY A 106 3.15 -0.77 9.05
CA GLY A 106 3.87 0.11 8.12
C GLY A 106 5.29 -0.38 7.80
N LEU A 107 6.03 -0.82 8.82
CA LEU A 107 7.37 -1.39 8.63
C LEU A 107 7.33 -2.69 7.82
N LEU A 108 6.37 -3.56 8.11
CA LEU A 108 6.17 -4.80 7.34
C LEU A 108 5.82 -4.51 5.89
N ASN A 109 4.90 -3.57 5.65
CA ASN A 109 4.56 -3.11 4.30
C ASN A 109 5.78 -2.58 3.55
N SER A 110 6.62 -1.77 4.22
CA SER A 110 7.88 -1.26 3.63
C SER A 110 8.87 -2.38 3.33
N ALA A 111 8.98 -3.39 4.19
CA ALA A 111 9.87 -4.53 3.96
C ALA A 111 9.40 -5.38 2.77
N VAL A 112 8.09 -5.66 2.67
CA VAL A 112 7.51 -6.39 1.53
C VAL A 112 7.70 -5.61 0.24
N GLY A 113 7.37 -4.32 0.22
CA GLY A 113 7.54 -3.46 -0.95
C GLY A 113 9.01 -3.33 -1.37
N TRP A 114 9.95 -3.29 -0.43
CA TRP A 114 11.39 -3.32 -0.74
C TRP A 114 11.78 -4.62 -1.45
N LEU A 115 11.30 -5.77 -0.96
CA LEU A 115 11.56 -7.06 -1.60
C LEU A 115 10.96 -7.13 -3.02
N GLU A 116 9.76 -6.60 -3.19
CA GLU A 116 9.09 -6.57 -4.51
C GLU A 116 9.86 -5.70 -5.51
N ILE A 117 10.25 -4.49 -5.11
CA ILE A 117 11.05 -3.61 -5.96
C ILE A 117 12.40 -4.24 -6.29
N HIS A 118 13.07 -4.87 -5.32
CA HIS A 118 14.37 -5.51 -5.55
C HIS A 118 14.27 -6.62 -6.60
N ARG A 119 13.24 -7.47 -6.49
CA ARG A 119 12.97 -8.51 -7.48
C ARG A 119 12.64 -7.94 -8.87
N LEU A 120 11.87 -6.85 -8.92
CA LEU A 120 11.57 -6.18 -10.19
C LEU A 120 12.83 -5.62 -10.83
N MET A 121 13.70 -4.99 -10.06
CA MET A 121 14.97 -4.46 -10.55
C MET A 121 15.91 -5.57 -11.04
N GLU A 122 15.99 -6.70 -10.36
CA GLU A 122 16.74 -7.87 -10.83
C GLU A 122 16.22 -8.37 -12.19
N GLN A 123 14.89 -8.50 -12.34
CA GLN A 123 14.27 -8.90 -13.60
C GLN A 123 14.50 -7.86 -14.70
N TYR A 124 14.42 -6.57 -14.35
CA TYR A 124 14.72 -5.47 -15.26
C TYR A 124 16.14 -5.57 -15.80
N TYR A 125 17.13 -5.70 -14.93
CA TYR A 125 18.53 -5.82 -15.36
C TYR A 125 18.80 -7.13 -16.12
N ALA A 126 18.20 -8.24 -15.70
CA ALA A 126 18.31 -9.50 -16.44
C ALA A 126 17.79 -9.35 -17.87
N PHE A 127 16.62 -8.72 -18.05
CA PHE A 127 16.05 -8.47 -19.36
C PHE A 127 16.87 -7.47 -20.18
N GLN A 128 17.42 -6.42 -19.57
CA GLN A 128 18.27 -5.44 -20.28
C GLN A 128 19.56 -6.08 -20.80
N ASN A 129 20.17 -6.96 -20.01
CA ASN A 129 21.43 -7.62 -20.34
C ASN A 129 21.25 -8.77 -21.36
N ALA A 130 20.16 -9.52 -21.25
CA ALA A 130 19.84 -10.66 -22.10
C ALA A 130 18.34 -10.70 -22.43
N PRO A 131 17.85 -9.84 -23.32
CA PRO A 131 16.43 -9.82 -23.69
C PRO A 131 16.00 -11.15 -24.27
N SER A 132 14.94 -11.74 -23.73
CA SER A 132 14.39 -12.97 -24.25
C SER A 132 12.86 -13.00 -24.15
N PRO A 133 12.17 -13.73 -25.07
CA PRO A 133 10.72 -13.87 -25.02
C PRO A 133 10.25 -14.58 -23.74
N ALA A 134 11.04 -15.52 -23.22
CA ALA A 134 10.72 -16.24 -21.98
C ALA A 134 10.70 -15.30 -20.75
N LEU A 135 11.68 -14.40 -20.62
CA LEU A 135 11.70 -13.39 -19.56
C LEU A 135 10.55 -12.41 -19.72
N LEU A 136 10.22 -12.01 -20.95
CA LEU A 136 9.07 -11.14 -21.22
C LEU A 136 7.76 -11.81 -20.83
N ALA A 137 7.56 -13.09 -21.18
CA ALA A 137 6.38 -13.87 -20.81
C ALA A 137 6.18 -13.92 -19.29
N GLN A 138 7.23 -14.21 -18.53
CA GLN A 138 7.19 -14.23 -17.05
C GLN A 138 6.78 -12.88 -16.46
N LEU A 139 7.29 -11.77 -17.03
CA LEU A 139 6.92 -10.43 -16.59
C LEU A 139 5.46 -10.10 -16.92
N VAL A 140 5.01 -10.44 -18.12
CA VAL A 140 3.61 -10.25 -18.55
C VAL A 140 2.64 -10.96 -17.61
N GLU A 141 2.87 -12.26 -17.34
CA GLU A 141 2.03 -13.03 -16.41
C GLU A 141 1.98 -12.40 -15.02
N ARG A 142 3.15 -12.02 -14.52
CA ARG A 142 3.27 -11.52 -13.15
C ARG A 142 2.67 -10.13 -12.94
N GLN A 143 2.88 -9.22 -13.88
CA GLN A 143 2.50 -7.80 -13.73
C GLN A 143 1.09 -7.51 -14.23
N LEU A 144 0.65 -8.16 -15.30
CA LEU A 144 -0.61 -7.86 -15.95
C LEU A 144 -1.73 -8.85 -15.59
N GLY A 145 -1.41 -10.02 -15.03
CA GLY A 145 -2.38 -11.06 -14.65
C GLY A 145 -3.22 -11.57 -15.85
N HIS A 146 -4.06 -10.71 -16.40
CA HIS A 146 -4.88 -10.98 -17.59
C HIS A 146 -4.61 -9.93 -18.68
N PRO A 147 -3.47 -10.04 -19.39
CA PRO A 147 -3.12 -9.09 -20.44
C PRO A 147 -4.03 -9.26 -21.66
N ALA A 148 -4.17 -8.17 -22.44
CA ALA A 148 -4.86 -8.21 -23.70
C ALA A 148 -4.16 -9.19 -24.68
N GLN A 149 -4.92 -9.80 -25.61
CA GLN A 149 -4.42 -10.83 -26.52
C GLN A 149 -3.20 -10.37 -27.34
N TRP A 150 -3.17 -9.10 -27.78
CA TRP A 150 -2.05 -8.55 -28.55
C TRP A 150 -0.70 -8.60 -27.79
N VAL A 151 -0.74 -8.59 -26.47
CA VAL A 151 0.48 -8.71 -25.63
C VAL A 151 1.10 -10.09 -25.80
N TRP A 152 0.28 -11.13 -25.77
CA TRP A 152 0.73 -12.50 -26.02
C TRP A 152 1.16 -12.72 -27.48
N GLU A 153 0.51 -12.05 -28.44
CA GLU A 153 0.95 -12.10 -29.85
C GLU A 153 2.38 -11.58 -30.03
N VAL A 154 2.79 -10.52 -29.27
CA VAL A 154 4.18 -10.02 -29.29
C VAL A 154 5.14 -11.09 -28.73
N VAL A 155 4.78 -11.72 -27.61
CA VAL A 155 5.61 -12.78 -26.99
C VAL A 155 5.75 -13.99 -27.90
N ASP A 156 4.64 -14.46 -28.45
CA ASP A 156 4.60 -15.65 -29.32
C ASP A 156 5.36 -15.42 -30.64
N ASN A 157 5.16 -14.26 -31.27
CA ASN A 157 5.89 -13.91 -32.48
C ASN A 157 7.40 -13.84 -32.24
N TRP A 158 7.83 -13.30 -31.11
CA TRP A 158 9.24 -13.29 -30.74
C TRP A 158 9.76 -14.68 -30.41
N THR A 159 8.97 -15.51 -29.71
CA THR A 159 9.33 -16.89 -29.39
C THR A 159 9.55 -17.73 -30.64
N ASN A 160 8.67 -17.56 -31.65
CA ASN A 160 8.76 -18.27 -32.92
C ASN A 160 9.85 -17.75 -33.86
N ASN A 161 10.31 -16.50 -33.66
CA ASN A 161 11.32 -15.84 -34.50
C ASN A 161 12.35 -15.11 -33.62
N PRO A 162 13.19 -15.83 -32.85
CA PRO A 162 14.05 -15.25 -31.81
C PRO A 162 15.10 -14.27 -32.35
N ASP A 163 15.55 -14.45 -33.58
CA ASP A 163 16.58 -13.62 -34.21
C ASP A 163 16.00 -12.40 -34.98
N SER A 164 14.69 -12.30 -35.06
CA SER A 164 14.03 -11.19 -35.76
C SER A 164 14.16 -9.88 -35.00
N GLN A 165 14.90 -8.93 -35.57
CA GLN A 165 15.08 -7.59 -35.01
C GLN A 165 13.75 -6.88 -34.75
N GLN A 166 12.75 -7.08 -35.61
CA GLN A 166 11.42 -6.49 -35.46
C GLN A 166 10.75 -6.96 -34.15
N TYR A 167 10.78 -8.26 -33.87
CA TYR A 167 10.13 -8.80 -32.66
C TYR A 167 10.95 -8.53 -31.40
N ILE A 168 12.28 -8.49 -31.48
CA ILE A 168 13.15 -8.05 -30.39
C ILE A 168 12.82 -6.59 -29.99
N VAL A 169 12.67 -5.70 -30.98
CA VAL A 169 12.30 -4.30 -30.72
C VAL A 169 10.91 -4.19 -30.12
N ALA A 170 9.92 -4.92 -30.68
CA ALA A 170 8.55 -4.94 -30.15
C ALA A 170 8.51 -5.45 -28.71
N GLY A 171 9.23 -6.53 -28.41
CA GLY A 171 9.34 -7.07 -27.05
C GLY A 171 9.99 -6.10 -26.07
N LYS A 172 11.06 -5.39 -26.48
CA LYS A 172 11.70 -4.35 -25.65
C LYS A 172 10.79 -3.14 -25.42
N GLN A 173 9.96 -2.78 -26.39
CA GLN A 173 8.98 -1.70 -26.23
C GLN A 173 7.87 -2.11 -25.25
N LEU A 174 7.33 -3.32 -25.40
CA LEU A 174 6.34 -3.88 -24.47
C LEU A 174 6.88 -3.94 -23.04
N PHE A 175 8.12 -4.42 -22.87
CA PHE A 175 8.78 -4.45 -21.57
C PHE A 175 8.83 -3.08 -20.89
N ARG A 176 9.17 -2.00 -21.62
CA ARG A 176 9.19 -0.62 -21.09
C ARG A 176 7.81 -0.08 -20.68
N GLN A 177 6.74 -0.67 -21.20
CA GLN A 177 5.38 -0.29 -20.85
C GLN A 177 4.85 -1.03 -19.61
N ILE A 178 5.44 -2.19 -19.29
CA ILE A 178 5.04 -3.05 -18.18
C ILE A 178 5.80 -2.71 -16.90
N VAL A 179 7.07 -2.29 -17.00
CA VAL A 179 7.97 -1.95 -15.89
C VAL A 179 8.11 -0.45 -15.75
#